data_97036fdc3294aae29455d8c126146a1e
#
_entry.id   97036fdc3294aae29455d8c126146a1e
#
_cell.length_a   1.000
_cell.length_b   1.000
_cell.length_c   1.000
_cell.angle_alpha   90.00
_cell.angle_beta   90.00
_cell.angle_gamma   90.00
#
_symmetry.space_group_name_H-M   'P 1'
#
loop_
_entity.id
_entity.type
_entity.pdbx_description
1 polymer ?
#
loop_
_entity_poly.entity_id
_entity_poly.type
_entity_poly.pdbx_seq_one_letter_code
_entity_poly.pdbx_strand_id
1 'polypeptide(L)'
;MDVEKSTDRNIIISASADGLGWCMATFLLDQGHTVYLSDINQQKINEIRKHPLINKRIFIDYVDAGDSASVKKYFESISSKISSIDALINNVGIAGPTGPMEDLLIDEWQQTIDTNLNSHFYFTKYAIPLLKNNKGGSIINLSSTAGLFGFPLRTPYAASKWAVIGLTKSLAMELGEFDIRVNAICPGSVSGDRIDRVIKAKAKSLGINEKEVKEDFEAMASLKMFVDKEDIANMAVFLLSNEAQRISGQVMTVDGNTERMN
;
A
#
# COMPACT_ATOMS: atom_id res chain seq x y z
N MET A 1 -17.36 21.81 -19.48
CA MET A 1 -16.88 21.54 -18.13
C MET A 1 -15.39 21.76 -18.18
N ASP A 2 -14.93 22.89 -17.67
CA ASP A 2 -13.49 23.14 -17.54
C ASP A 2 -12.97 22.11 -16.52
N VAL A 3 -12.14 21.20 -16.98
CA VAL A 3 -11.35 20.34 -16.09
C VAL A 3 -10.39 21.29 -15.39
N GLU A 4 -10.70 21.67 -14.14
CA GLU A 4 -9.73 22.37 -13.29
C GLU A 4 -8.44 21.57 -13.34
N LYS A 5 -7.38 22.19 -13.86
CA LYS A 5 -6.06 21.58 -13.86
C LYS A 5 -5.74 21.22 -12.41
N SER A 6 -5.60 19.94 -12.14
CA SER A 6 -5.13 19.41 -10.86
C SER A 6 -3.93 20.25 -10.42
N THR A 7 -4.03 20.90 -9.28
CA THR A 7 -2.88 21.57 -8.65
C THR A 7 -1.80 20.53 -8.43
N ASP A 8 -0.56 20.82 -8.81
CA ASP A 8 0.58 19.94 -8.59
C ASP A 8 0.67 19.58 -7.09
N ARG A 9 0.58 18.29 -6.75
CA ARG A 9 0.58 17.79 -5.38
C ARG A 9 1.87 17.02 -5.11
N ASN A 10 2.39 17.13 -3.90
CA ASN A 10 3.52 16.35 -3.40
C ASN A 10 3.01 15.09 -2.70
N ILE A 11 3.27 13.92 -3.26
CA ILE A 11 2.74 12.64 -2.78
C ILE A 11 3.88 11.68 -2.44
N ILE A 12 3.89 11.18 -1.20
CA ILE A 12 4.84 10.15 -0.78
C ILE A 12 4.21 8.77 -0.98
N ILE A 13 4.97 7.84 -1.58
CA ILE A 13 4.55 6.45 -1.77
C ILE A 13 5.65 5.52 -1.30
N SER A 14 5.35 4.64 -0.36
CA SER A 14 6.28 3.64 0.13
C SER A 14 6.24 2.35 -0.69
N ALA A 15 7.37 1.60 -0.79
CA ALA A 15 7.53 0.39 -1.59
C ALA A 15 7.06 0.58 -3.05
N SER A 16 7.64 1.54 -3.74
CA SER A 16 7.07 2.08 -4.98
C SER A 16 8.01 2.01 -6.19
N ALA A 17 9.10 1.24 -6.12
CA ALA A 17 9.98 1.04 -7.27
C ALA A 17 9.47 -0.03 -8.25
N ASP A 18 8.42 -0.77 -7.90
CA ASP A 18 7.84 -1.82 -8.77
C ASP A 18 6.36 -2.07 -8.41
N GLY A 19 5.70 -2.94 -9.17
CA GLY A 19 4.38 -3.47 -8.89
C GLY A 19 3.30 -2.40 -8.69
N LEU A 20 2.49 -2.58 -7.64
CA LEU A 20 1.37 -1.70 -7.34
C LEU A 20 1.80 -0.27 -7.00
N GLY A 21 2.88 -0.12 -6.23
CA GLY A 21 3.40 1.19 -5.85
C GLY A 21 3.84 2.02 -7.05
N TRP A 22 4.55 1.40 -7.99
CA TRP A 22 4.95 2.06 -9.23
C TRP A 22 3.75 2.36 -10.13
N CYS A 23 2.77 1.46 -10.22
CA CYS A 23 1.54 1.70 -10.97
C CYS A 23 0.79 2.94 -10.42
N MET A 24 0.61 3.05 -9.11
CA MET A 24 0.00 4.24 -8.50
C MET A 24 0.82 5.51 -8.79
N ALA A 25 2.17 5.42 -8.72
CA ALA A 25 3.04 6.54 -9.02
C ALA A 25 2.88 7.03 -10.47
N THR A 26 2.81 6.12 -11.45
CA THR A 26 2.61 6.50 -12.87
C THR A 26 1.27 7.19 -13.11
N PHE A 27 0.19 6.70 -12.52
CA PHE A 27 -1.14 7.32 -12.62
C PHE A 27 -1.16 8.74 -12.04
N LEU A 28 -0.46 8.98 -10.94
CA LEU A 28 -0.34 10.30 -10.32
C LEU A 28 0.55 11.25 -11.12
N LEU A 29 1.63 10.73 -11.71
CA LEU A 29 2.49 11.49 -12.62
C LEU A 29 1.76 11.94 -13.89
N ASP A 30 0.89 11.09 -14.46
CA ASP A 30 0.07 11.40 -15.63
C ASP A 30 -0.94 12.53 -15.33
N GLN A 31 -1.34 12.68 -14.06
CA GLN A 31 -2.17 13.81 -13.59
C GLN A 31 -1.35 15.07 -13.28
N GLY A 32 -0.03 15.00 -13.44
CA GLY A 32 0.85 16.15 -13.23
C GLY A 32 1.32 16.33 -11.79
N HIS A 33 1.19 15.32 -10.93
CA HIS A 33 1.68 15.38 -9.55
C HIS A 33 3.18 15.08 -9.44
N THR A 34 3.76 15.45 -8.31
CA THR A 34 5.15 15.13 -7.94
C THR A 34 5.15 13.99 -6.93
N VAL A 35 5.95 12.95 -7.18
CA VAL A 35 6.00 11.74 -6.34
C VAL A 35 7.35 11.58 -5.66
N TYR A 36 7.32 11.30 -4.36
CA TYR A 36 8.46 10.96 -3.52
C TYR A 36 8.37 9.49 -3.16
N LEU A 37 9.22 8.71 -3.79
CA LEU A 37 9.19 7.25 -3.78
C LEU A 37 10.25 6.69 -2.84
N SER A 38 9.98 5.53 -2.28
CA SER A 38 10.93 4.77 -1.47
C SER A 38 10.80 3.28 -1.72
N ASP A 39 11.91 2.57 -1.73
CA ASP A 39 11.93 1.11 -1.88
C ASP A 39 13.21 0.53 -1.29
N ILE A 40 13.20 -0.77 -0.98
CA ILE A 40 14.38 -1.53 -0.57
C ILE A 40 15.09 -2.18 -1.76
N ASN A 41 14.46 -2.25 -2.93
CA ASN A 41 15.02 -2.88 -4.11
C ASN A 41 15.92 -1.91 -4.90
N GLN A 42 17.21 -1.96 -4.62
CA GLN A 42 18.21 -1.07 -5.25
C GLN A 42 18.24 -1.20 -6.79
N GLN A 43 17.99 -2.39 -7.34
CA GLN A 43 17.97 -2.59 -8.79
C GLN A 43 16.81 -1.81 -9.41
N LYS A 44 15.60 -1.95 -8.85
CA LYS A 44 14.41 -1.24 -9.32
C LYS A 44 14.52 0.27 -9.14
N ILE A 45 15.10 0.73 -8.05
CA ILE A 45 15.43 2.14 -7.85
C ILE A 45 16.33 2.66 -8.98
N ASN A 46 17.35 1.90 -9.35
CA ASN A 46 18.28 2.28 -10.42
C ASN A 46 17.61 2.28 -11.81
N GLU A 47 16.60 1.45 -12.04
CA GLU A 47 15.76 1.50 -13.25
C GLU A 47 14.96 2.81 -13.31
N ILE A 48 14.27 3.17 -12.21
CA ILE A 48 13.47 4.42 -12.13
C ILE A 48 14.36 5.66 -12.24
N ARG A 49 15.57 5.64 -11.73
CA ARG A 49 16.52 6.76 -11.85
C ARG A 49 16.89 7.11 -13.30
N LYS A 50 16.56 6.26 -14.25
CA LYS A 50 16.72 6.53 -15.70
C LYS A 50 15.49 7.20 -16.31
N HIS A 51 14.40 7.36 -15.56
CA HIS A 51 13.16 7.94 -16.06
C HIS A 51 13.33 9.43 -16.43
N PRO A 52 12.73 9.94 -17.53
CA PRO A 52 12.89 11.33 -17.98
C PRO A 52 12.43 12.39 -16.98
N LEU A 53 11.55 12.05 -16.05
CA LEU A 53 11.02 12.94 -15.02
C LEU A 53 11.80 12.88 -13.69
N ILE A 54 12.91 12.10 -13.62
CA ILE A 54 13.74 12.04 -12.40
C ILE A 54 14.24 13.44 -12.03
N ASN A 55 14.29 13.73 -10.72
CA ASN A 55 14.65 15.04 -10.16
C ASN A 55 13.79 16.23 -10.64
N LYS A 56 12.71 15.98 -11.34
CA LYS A 56 11.70 16.97 -11.72
C LYS A 56 10.39 16.73 -10.99
N ARG A 57 9.79 15.55 -11.22
CA ARG A 57 8.53 15.09 -10.60
C ARG A 57 8.67 13.71 -9.95
N ILE A 58 9.82 13.04 -10.10
CA ILE A 58 10.11 11.76 -9.46
C ILE A 58 11.36 11.92 -8.60
N PHE A 59 11.21 11.67 -7.32
CA PHE A 59 12.31 11.56 -6.36
C PHE A 59 12.24 10.16 -5.76
N ILE A 60 13.36 9.42 -5.72
CA ILE A 60 13.38 8.04 -5.23
C ILE A 60 14.61 7.77 -4.40
N ASP A 61 14.39 7.21 -3.21
CA ASP A 61 15.43 6.87 -2.25
C ASP A 61 15.36 5.39 -1.83
N TYR A 62 16.52 4.84 -1.44
CA TYR A 62 16.56 3.54 -0.78
C TYR A 62 16.09 3.69 0.66
N VAL A 63 15.09 2.90 1.05
CA VAL A 63 14.54 2.90 2.41
C VAL A 63 14.16 1.48 2.80
N ASP A 64 14.72 0.99 3.90
CA ASP A 64 14.15 -0.16 4.60
C ASP A 64 12.98 0.34 5.45
N ALA A 65 11.75 0.02 5.01
CA ALA A 65 10.54 0.47 5.68
C ALA A 65 10.29 -0.23 7.02
N GLY A 66 10.91 -1.39 7.27
CA GLY A 66 10.89 -2.09 8.55
C GLY A 66 11.83 -1.48 9.59
N ASP A 67 12.78 -0.64 9.17
CA ASP A 67 13.70 0.07 10.05
C ASP A 67 13.26 1.52 10.29
N SER A 68 12.90 1.83 11.52
CA SER A 68 12.45 3.18 11.92
C SER A 68 13.51 4.26 11.69
N ALA A 69 14.80 3.94 11.82
CA ALA A 69 15.88 4.88 11.60
C ALA A 69 16.05 5.20 10.12
N SER A 70 15.92 4.20 9.24
CA SER A 70 15.90 4.37 7.79
C SER A 70 14.76 5.28 7.34
N VAL A 71 13.54 5.03 7.84
CA VAL A 71 12.36 5.85 7.55
C VAL A 71 12.53 7.28 8.05
N LYS A 72 13.04 7.47 9.28
CA LYS A 72 13.32 8.80 9.84
C LYS A 72 14.25 9.59 8.94
N LYS A 73 15.38 9.00 8.54
CA LYS A 73 16.37 9.63 7.67
C LYS A 73 15.77 10.03 6.30
N TYR A 74 14.89 9.20 5.75
CA TYR A 74 14.17 9.53 4.52
C TYR A 74 13.31 10.78 4.68
N PHE A 75 12.53 10.87 5.75
CA PHE A 75 11.70 12.06 6.01
C PHE A 75 12.53 13.32 6.34
N GLU A 76 13.67 13.19 7.00
CA GLU A 76 14.61 14.30 7.18
C GLU A 76 15.13 14.83 5.83
N SER A 77 15.46 13.93 4.89
CA SER A 77 15.84 14.30 3.52
C SER A 77 14.71 15.00 2.77
N ILE A 78 13.47 14.53 2.89
CA ILE A 78 12.30 15.18 2.26
C ILE A 78 12.06 16.55 2.87
N SER A 79 12.04 16.67 4.20
CA SER A 79 11.78 17.93 4.91
C SER A 79 12.82 19.02 4.62
N SER A 80 14.03 18.63 4.18
CA SER A 80 15.04 19.59 3.72
C SER A 80 14.75 20.18 2.32
N LYS A 81 13.85 19.55 1.55
CA LYS A 81 13.53 19.93 0.17
C LYS A 81 12.14 20.58 0.06
N ILE A 82 11.18 20.12 0.85
CA ILE A 82 9.80 20.60 0.83
C ILE A 82 9.28 20.78 2.25
N SER A 83 8.40 21.77 2.45
CA SER A 83 7.81 22.09 3.75
C SER A 83 6.50 21.36 4.04
N SER A 84 5.84 20.81 3.01
CA SER A 84 4.54 20.15 3.12
C SER A 84 4.35 19.07 2.07
N ILE A 85 3.45 18.15 2.35
CA ILE A 85 2.97 17.12 1.42
C ILE A 85 1.44 17.11 1.39
N ASP A 86 0.86 16.69 0.28
CA ASP A 86 -0.58 16.57 0.08
C ASP A 86 -1.10 15.18 0.42
N ALA A 87 -0.25 14.16 0.26
CA ALA A 87 -0.67 12.79 0.55
C ALA A 87 0.49 11.85 0.92
N LEU A 88 0.11 10.80 1.67
CA LEU A 88 0.92 9.62 1.93
C LEU A 88 0.17 8.37 1.47
N ILE A 89 0.82 7.50 0.69
CA ILE A 89 0.34 6.15 0.36
C ILE A 89 1.27 5.13 1.03
N ASN A 90 0.78 4.50 2.07
CA ASN A 90 1.44 3.39 2.74
C ASN A 90 1.16 2.09 1.97
N ASN A 91 2.08 1.69 1.11
CA ASN A 91 1.94 0.52 0.23
C ASN A 91 2.86 -0.65 0.63
N VAL A 92 3.74 -0.48 1.61
CA VAL A 92 4.64 -1.54 2.05
C VAL A 92 3.88 -2.79 2.49
N GLY A 93 4.40 -3.95 2.08
CA GLY A 93 3.89 -5.22 2.58
C GLY A 93 4.49 -6.43 1.89
N ILE A 94 4.77 -7.44 2.69
CA ILE A 94 5.21 -8.77 2.26
C ILE A 94 4.09 -9.79 2.46
N ALA A 95 4.19 -10.90 1.73
CA ALA A 95 3.22 -11.98 1.88
C ALA A 95 3.34 -12.69 3.24
N GLY A 96 4.53 -12.71 3.84
CA GLY A 96 4.81 -13.52 5.02
C GLY A 96 4.83 -15.02 4.71
N PRO A 97 5.00 -15.87 5.72
CA PRO A 97 5.04 -17.31 5.58
C PRO A 97 3.65 -17.89 5.24
N THR A 98 3.66 -19.11 4.71
CA THR A 98 2.45 -19.92 4.46
C THR A 98 2.61 -21.27 5.13
N GLY A 99 1.77 -21.55 6.14
CA GLY A 99 1.80 -22.81 6.88
C GLY A 99 0.88 -22.81 8.10
N PRO A 100 0.68 -23.97 8.75
CA PRO A 100 0.00 -24.07 10.02
C PRO A 100 0.65 -23.19 11.07
N MET A 101 -0.15 -22.63 11.99
CA MET A 101 0.33 -21.66 12.98
C MET A 101 1.46 -22.21 13.87
N GLU A 102 1.36 -23.48 14.24
CA GLU A 102 2.33 -24.17 15.10
C GLU A 102 3.71 -24.39 14.44
N ASP A 103 3.76 -24.36 13.10
CA ASP A 103 4.98 -24.57 12.33
C ASP A 103 5.70 -23.27 11.94
N LEU A 104 5.06 -22.10 12.19
CA LEU A 104 5.63 -20.81 11.81
C LEU A 104 6.79 -20.41 12.73
N LEU A 105 7.86 -19.90 12.16
CA LEU A 105 8.98 -19.35 12.93
C LEU A 105 8.61 -18.00 13.55
N ILE A 106 9.06 -17.77 14.79
CA ILE A 106 8.83 -16.50 15.49
C ILE A 106 9.40 -15.32 14.69
N ASP A 107 10.57 -15.49 14.09
CA ASP A 107 11.22 -14.44 13.28
C ASP A 107 10.43 -14.10 12.02
N GLU A 108 9.76 -15.09 11.39
CA GLU A 108 8.88 -14.84 10.23
C GLU A 108 7.62 -14.06 10.62
N TRP A 109 7.06 -14.38 11.80
CA TRP A 109 5.98 -13.59 12.38
C TRP A 109 6.44 -12.13 12.59
N GLN A 110 7.57 -11.96 13.31
CA GLN A 110 8.09 -10.63 13.63
C GLN A 110 8.38 -9.81 12.36
N GLN A 111 9.07 -10.41 11.38
CA GLN A 111 9.36 -9.77 10.10
C GLN A 111 8.07 -9.34 9.38
N THR A 112 7.02 -10.17 9.43
CA THR A 112 5.73 -9.85 8.79
C THR A 112 5.06 -8.64 9.46
N ILE A 113 5.07 -8.58 10.79
CA ILE A 113 4.52 -7.46 11.56
C ILE A 113 5.33 -6.19 11.33
N ASP A 114 6.65 -6.27 11.41
CA ASP A 114 7.53 -5.11 11.22
C ASP A 114 7.37 -4.51 9.82
N THR A 115 7.29 -5.37 8.80
CA THR A 115 7.14 -4.91 7.42
C THR A 115 5.72 -4.42 7.12
N ASN A 116 4.67 -5.14 7.54
CA ASN A 116 3.31 -4.85 7.10
C ASN A 116 2.56 -3.85 7.99
N LEU A 117 2.95 -3.70 9.26
CA LEU A 117 2.26 -2.83 10.22
C LEU A 117 3.17 -1.71 10.71
N ASN A 118 4.35 -2.04 11.25
CA ASN A 118 5.23 -1.03 11.83
C ASN A 118 5.73 -0.02 10.79
N SER A 119 5.93 -0.44 9.54
CA SER A 119 6.25 0.46 8.42
C SER A 119 5.17 1.53 8.22
N HIS A 120 3.88 1.16 8.24
CA HIS A 120 2.77 2.11 8.14
C HIS A 120 2.79 3.12 9.28
N PHE A 121 3.06 2.65 10.50
CA PHE A 121 3.22 3.55 11.65
C PHE A 121 4.40 4.51 11.47
N TYR A 122 5.58 4.01 11.07
CA TYR A 122 6.77 4.85 10.91
C TYR A 122 6.57 5.93 9.84
N PHE A 123 6.10 5.57 8.65
CA PHE A 123 5.83 6.53 7.58
C PHE A 123 4.77 7.55 8.01
N THR A 124 3.67 7.13 8.61
CA THR A 124 2.59 8.01 9.07
C THR A 124 3.08 8.98 10.13
N LYS A 125 3.84 8.50 11.12
CA LYS A 125 4.40 9.32 12.19
C LYS A 125 5.19 10.52 11.66
N TYR A 126 6.03 10.29 10.65
CA TYR A 126 6.86 11.36 10.09
C TYR A 126 6.16 12.17 9.00
N ALA A 127 5.13 11.65 8.36
CA ALA A 127 4.32 12.37 7.38
C ALA A 127 3.34 13.38 8.00
N ILE A 128 2.78 13.08 9.18
CA ILE A 128 1.77 13.91 9.85
C ILE A 128 2.20 15.38 9.99
N PRO A 129 3.41 15.73 10.44
CA PRO A 129 3.82 17.14 10.51
C PRO A 129 3.79 17.84 9.14
N LEU A 130 4.20 17.18 8.07
CA LEU A 130 4.20 17.73 6.72
C LEU A 130 2.77 17.90 6.16
N LEU A 131 1.85 16.97 6.48
CA LEU A 131 0.43 17.09 6.14
C LEU A 131 -0.24 18.24 6.89
N LYS A 132 0.06 18.40 8.18
CA LYS A 132 -0.45 19.53 8.99
C LYS A 132 0.05 20.87 8.47
N ASN A 133 1.30 20.96 8.01
CA ASN A 133 1.84 22.17 7.37
C ASN A 133 1.11 22.51 6.06
N ASN A 134 0.57 21.51 5.36
CA ASN A 134 -0.28 21.69 4.17
C ASN A 134 -1.71 22.16 4.50
N LYS A 135 -2.10 22.19 5.77
CA LYS A 135 -3.46 22.49 6.25
C LYS A 135 -4.51 21.51 5.71
N GLY A 136 -4.15 20.25 5.62
CA GLY A 136 -5.01 19.16 5.16
C GLY A 136 -4.26 18.16 4.28
N GLY A 137 -4.94 17.09 3.90
CA GLY A 137 -4.34 16.08 3.03
C GLY A 137 -5.02 14.72 3.10
N SER A 138 -4.34 13.69 2.59
CA SER A 138 -4.88 12.34 2.58
C SER A 138 -3.83 11.28 2.90
N ILE A 139 -4.19 10.31 3.72
CA ILE A 139 -3.41 9.09 3.96
C ILE A 139 -4.19 7.91 3.40
N ILE A 140 -3.53 7.09 2.59
CA ILE A 140 -4.06 5.82 2.09
C ILE A 140 -3.21 4.70 2.64
N ASN A 141 -3.84 3.74 3.32
CA ASN A 141 -3.19 2.55 3.83
C ASN A 141 -3.58 1.33 3.00
N LEU A 142 -2.61 0.65 2.37
CA LEU A 142 -2.87 -0.60 1.66
C LEU A 142 -3.01 -1.76 2.66
N SER A 143 -4.27 -2.15 2.91
CA SER A 143 -4.59 -3.38 3.62
C SER A 143 -4.73 -4.55 2.62
N SER A 144 -5.75 -5.36 2.74
CA SER A 144 -6.08 -6.52 1.91
C SER A 144 -7.47 -7.01 2.27
N THR A 145 -8.12 -7.81 1.44
CA THR A 145 -9.28 -8.62 1.85
C THR A 145 -8.94 -9.55 3.03
N ALA A 146 -7.67 -9.98 3.18
CA ALA A 146 -7.19 -10.68 4.37
C ALA A 146 -7.25 -9.84 5.68
N GLY A 147 -7.49 -8.53 5.59
CA GLY A 147 -7.81 -7.65 6.72
C GLY A 147 -9.32 -7.57 7.03
N LEU A 148 -10.16 -8.30 6.29
CA LEU A 148 -11.62 -8.35 6.46
C LEU A 148 -12.14 -9.77 6.73
N PHE A 149 -11.38 -10.77 6.29
CA PHE A 149 -11.70 -12.18 6.44
C PHE A 149 -10.59 -12.92 7.17
N GLY A 150 -10.90 -14.06 7.77
CA GLY A 150 -9.88 -15.04 8.18
C GLY A 150 -9.17 -15.58 6.93
N PHE A 151 -7.85 -15.80 7.02
CA PHE A 151 -7.08 -16.36 5.91
C PHE A 151 -6.25 -17.55 6.40
N PRO A 152 -6.74 -18.79 6.22
CA PRO A 152 -6.02 -19.99 6.68
C PRO A 152 -4.60 -20.07 6.14
N LEU A 153 -3.69 -20.62 6.93
CA LEU A 153 -2.26 -20.75 6.63
C LEU A 153 -1.49 -19.42 6.46
N ARG A 154 -2.16 -18.28 6.66
CA ARG A 154 -1.60 -16.93 6.43
C ARG A 154 -1.81 -16.01 7.64
N THR A 155 -1.80 -16.58 8.85
CA THR A 155 -2.14 -15.87 10.08
C THR A 155 -1.35 -14.58 10.31
N PRO A 156 0.00 -14.53 10.15
CA PRO A 156 0.75 -13.28 10.36
C PRO A 156 0.33 -12.19 9.39
N TYR A 157 0.11 -12.56 8.11
CA TYR A 157 -0.36 -11.62 7.09
C TYR A 157 -1.75 -11.08 7.43
N ALA A 158 -2.71 -11.96 7.72
CA ALA A 158 -4.07 -11.54 8.08
C ALA A 158 -4.06 -10.64 9.32
N ALA A 159 -3.38 -11.02 10.39
CA ALA A 159 -3.27 -10.23 11.62
C ALA A 159 -2.72 -8.81 11.33
N SER A 160 -1.64 -8.71 10.54
CA SER A 160 -1.07 -7.42 10.17
C SER A 160 -2.05 -6.56 9.37
N LYS A 161 -2.82 -7.15 8.43
CA LYS A 161 -3.76 -6.41 7.57
C LYS A 161 -5.04 -5.98 8.32
N TRP A 162 -5.52 -6.77 9.29
CA TRP A 162 -6.55 -6.33 10.24
C TRP A 162 -6.07 -5.14 11.09
N ALA A 163 -4.83 -5.19 11.58
CA ALA A 163 -4.26 -4.10 12.37
C ALA A 163 -4.14 -2.79 11.56
N VAL A 164 -3.81 -2.85 10.27
CA VAL A 164 -3.79 -1.67 9.37
C VAL A 164 -5.18 -1.02 9.27
N ILE A 165 -6.27 -1.79 9.29
CA ILE A 165 -7.63 -1.23 9.30
C ILE A 165 -7.91 -0.51 10.63
N GLY A 166 -7.53 -1.10 11.76
CA GLY A 166 -7.63 -0.45 13.07
C GLY A 166 -6.87 0.86 13.13
N LEU A 167 -5.61 0.84 12.65
CA LEU A 167 -4.77 2.05 12.52
C LEU A 167 -5.45 3.12 11.66
N THR A 168 -6.01 2.76 10.52
CA THR A 168 -6.72 3.67 9.61
C THR A 168 -7.89 4.38 10.30
N LYS A 169 -8.72 3.62 11.00
CA LYS A 169 -9.91 4.17 11.67
C LYS A 169 -9.54 5.12 12.83
N SER A 170 -8.56 4.75 13.63
CA SER A 170 -8.07 5.59 14.73
C SER A 170 -7.48 6.90 14.21
N LEU A 171 -6.59 6.83 13.22
CA LEU A 171 -5.97 8.01 12.61
C LEU A 171 -6.99 8.92 11.92
N ALA A 172 -8.06 8.37 11.31
CA ALA A 172 -9.12 9.17 10.71
C ALA A 172 -9.84 10.05 11.76
N MET A 173 -10.00 9.54 12.98
CA MET A 173 -10.58 10.30 14.09
C MET A 173 -9.60 11.33 14.65
N GLU A 174 -8.33 10.95 14.84
CA GLU A 174 -7.30 11.82 15.42
C GLU A 174 -6.93 12.99 14.49
N LEU A 175 -6.94 12.77 13.17
CA LEU A 175 -6.43 13.74 12.20
C LEU A 175 -7.51 14.56 11.52
N GLY A 176 -8.79 14.26 11.77
CA GLY A 176 -9.92 14.95 11.16
C GLY A 176 -9.98 16.45 11.48
N GLU A 177 -9.57 16.86 12.69
CA GLU A 177 -9.50 18.27 13.09
C GLU A 177 -8.46 19.09 12.27
N PHE A 178 -7.52 18.39 11.59
CA PHE A 178 -6.50 19.01 10.73
C PHE A 178 -6.85 18.89 9.23
N ASP A 179 -8.09 18.54 8.88
CA ASP A 179 -8.53 18.26 7.51
C ASP A 179 -7.71 17.16 6.80
N ILE A 180 -7.14 16.22 7.56
CA ILE A 180 -6.40 15.06 7.03
C ILE A 180 -7.35 13.85 7.03
N ARG A 181 -7.66 13.35 5.83
CA ARG A 181 -8.46 12.14 5.63
C ARG A 181 -7.58 10.90 5.67
N VAL A 182 -8.07 9.82 6.26
CA VAL A 182 -7.34 8.55 6.32
C VAL A 182 -8.27 7.41 5.90
N ASN A 183 -7.90 6.68 4.84
CA ASN A 183 -8.68 5.57 4.32
C ASN A 183 -7.80 4.34 4.08
N ALA A 184 -8.41 3.15 4.09
CA ALA A 184 -7.75 1.92 3.69
C ALA A 184 -8.28 1.46 2.32
N ILE A 185 -7.39 0.93 1.48
CA ILE A 185 -7.77 0.13 0.32
C ILE A 185 -7.48 -1.34 0.65
N CYS A 186 -8.43 -2.21 0.38
CA CYS A 186 -8.34 -3.65 0.56
C CYS A 186 -8.41 -4.35 -0.81
N PRO A 187 -7.26 -4.55 -1.47
CA PRO A 187 -7.22 -5.33 -2.70
C PRO A 187 -7.63 -6.78 -2.45
N GLY A 188 -8.28 -7.37 -3.44
CA GLY A 188 -8.43 -8.81 -3.58
C GLY A 188 -7.13 -9.47 -4.08
N SER A 189 -7.28 -10.57 -4.78
CA SER A 189 -6.16 -11.23 -5.47
C SER A 189 -5.74 -10.40 -6.67
N VAL A 190 -4.60 -9.71 -6.57
CA VAL A 190 -4.06 -8.86 -7.64
C VAL A 190 -3.18 -9.70 -8.56
N SER A 191 -3.43 -9.64 -9.87
CA SER A 191 -2.66 -10.37 -10.88
C SER A 191 -1.16 -9.99 -10.88
N GLY A 192 -0.28 -10.95 -11.16
CA GLY A 192 1.17 -10.76 -11.28
C GLY A 192 2.00 -11.61 -10.31
N ASP A 193 3.33 -11.44 -10.36
CA ASP A 193 4.33 -12.30 -9.72
C ASP A 193 4.08 -12.58 -8.24
N ARG A 194 3.48 -11.64 -7.52
CA ARG A 194 3.23 -11.80 -6.08
C ARG A 194 2.19 -12.88 -5.81
N ILE A 195 1.06 -12.86 -6.50
CA ILE A 195 0.02 -13.87 -6.32
C ILE A 195 0.49 -15.24 -6.83
N ASP A 196 1.26 -15.28 -7.92
CA ASP A 196 1.82 -16.51 -8.45
C ASP A 196 2.72 -17.21 -7.41
N ARG A 197 3.57 -16.44 -6.71
CA ARG A 197 4.38 -16.98 -5.59
C ARG A 197 3.52 -17.50 -4.43
N VAL A 198 2.41 -16.81 -4.12
CA VAL A 198 1.48 -17.26 -3.06
C VAL A 198 0.77 -18.54 -3.46
N ILE A 199 0.30 -18.63 -4.70
CA ILE A 199 -0.34 -19.83 -5.26
C ILE A 199 0.63 -21.02 -5.19
N LYS A 200 1.88 -20.83 -5.66
CA LYS A 200 2.91 -21.85 -5.62
C LYS A 200 3.23 -22.33 -4.18
N ALA A 201 3.37 -21.40 -3.25
CA ALA A 201 3.64 -21.73 -1.85
C ALA A 201 2.48 -22.51 -1.21
N LYS A 202 1.23 -22.11 -1.48
CA LYS A 202 0.03 -22.79 -1.00
C LYS A 202 -0.15 -24.17 -1.61
N ALA A 203 0.06 -24.31 -2.93
CA ALA A 203 0.02 -25.59 -3.62
C ALA A 203 1.02 -26.58 -3.01
N LYS A 204 2.26 -26.12 -2.74
CA LYS A 204 3.28 -26.92 -2.07
C LYS A 204 2.87 -27.34 -0.64
N SER A 205 2.31 -26.42 0.13
CA SER A 205 1.87 -26.67 1.52
C SER A 205 0.73 -27.70 1.59
N LEU A 206 -0.19 -27.65 0.62
CA LEU A 206 -1.35 -28.54 0.55
C LEU A 206 -1.10 -29.85 -0.23
N GLY A 207 0.00 -29.94 -0.98
CA GLY A 207 0.31 -31.09 -1.85
C GLY A 207 -0.63 -31.23 -3.05
N ILE A 208 -1.18 -30.11 -3.57
CA ILE A 208 -2.10 -30.06 -4.72
C ILE A 208 -1.51 -29.27 -5.88
N ASN A 209 -2.21 -29.27 -7.03
CA ASN A 209 -1.74 -28.58 -8.23
C ASN A 209 -1.91 -27.04 -8.12
N GLU A 210 -0.95 -26.26 -8.64
CA GLU A 210 -1.00 -24.80 -8.70
C GLU A 210 -2.25 -24.29 -9.44
N LYS A 211 -2.70 -25.02 -10.48
CA LYS A 211 -3.92 -24.66 -11.23
C LYS A 211 -5.17 -24.74 -10.37
N GLU A 212 -5.31 -25.78 -9.55
CA GLU A 212 -6.43 -25.89 -8.61
C GLU A 212 -6.44 -24.75 -7.59
N VAL A 213 -5.27 -24.40 -7.04
CA VAL A 213 -5.14 -23.26 -6.13
C VAL A 213 -5.49 -21.96 -6.82
N LYS A 214 -5.10 -21.76 -8.09
CA LYS A 214 -5.44 -20.56 -8.86
C LYS A 214 -6.95 -20.45 -9.10
N GLU A 215 -7.59 -21.52 -9.53
CA GLU A 215 -9.04 -21.60 -9.71
C GLU A 215 -9.79 -21.31 -8.41
N ASP A 216 -9.28 -21.78 -7.26
CA ASP A 216 -9.81 -21.47 -5.94
C ASP A 216 -9.69 -19.97 -5.63
N PHE A 217 -8.55 -19.34 -5.91
CA PHE A 217 -8.38 -17.90 -5.71
C PHE A 217 -9.34 -17.08 -6.57
N GLU A 218 -9.52 -17.44 -7.83
CA GLU A 218 -10.50 -16.79 -8.73
C GLU A 218 -11.93 -17.00 -8.22
N ALA A 219 -12.24 -18.19 -7.69
CA ALA A 219 -13.55 -18.53 -7.16
C ALA A 219 -13.89 -17.85 -5.83
N MET A 220 -12.93 -17.23 -5.14
CA MET A 220 -13.19 -16.48 -3.90
C MET A 220 -14.03 -15.23 -4.12
N ALA A 221 -13.93 -14.61 -5.28
CA ALA A 221 -14.69 -13.40 -5.63
C ALA A 221 -15.94 -13.73 -6.47
N SER A 222 -17.02 -12.97 -6.30
CA SER A 222 -18.24 -13.13 -7.13
C SER A 222 -17.96 -12.94 -8.61
N LEU A 223 -17.07 -12.00 -8.97
CA LEU A 223 -16.70 -11.74 -10.38
C LEU A 223 -15.78 -12.80 -10.98
N LYS A 224 -15.33 -13.80 -10.18
CA LYS A 224 -14.49 -14.92 -10.62
C LYS A 224 -13.23 -14.49 -11.39
N MET A 225 -12.57 -13.47 -10.89
CA MET A 225 -11.39 -12.87 -11.52
C MET A 225 -10.38 -12.39 -10.52
N PHE A 226 -9.14 -12.25 -10.94
CA PHE A 226 -8.17 -11.39 -10.26
C PHE A 226 -8.41 -9.94 -10.63
N VAL A 227 -8.08 -9.01 -9.74
CA VAL A 227 -8.05 -7.58 -10.04
C VAL A 227 -6.68 -7.19 -10.59
N ASP A 228 -6.65 -6.15 -11.40
CA ASP A 228 -5.40 -5.62 -11.91
C ASP A 228 -4.88 -4.48 -11.00
N LYS A 229 -3.58 -4.22 -11.06
CA LYS A 229 -2.95 -3.14 -10.29
C LYS A 229 -3.52 -1.76 -10.67
N GLU A 230 -3.97 -1.60 -11.89
CA GLU A 230 -4.63 -0.41 -12.42
C GLU A 230 -5.97 -0.12 -11.71
N ASP A 231 -6.72 -1.16 -11.32
CA ASP A 231 -7.97 -1.00 -10.57
C ASP A 231 -7.70 -0.37 -9.19
N ILE A 232 -6.61 -0.82 -8.55
CA ILE A 232 -6.18 -0.29 -7.25
C ILE A 232 -5.64 1.14 -7.40
N ALA A 233 -4.88 1.42 -8.46
CA ALA A 233 -4.36 2.75 -8.75
C ALA A 233 -5.50 3.75 -8.99
N ASN A 234 -6.55 3.37 -9.73
CA ASN A 234 -7.75 4.18 -9.93
C ASN A 234 -8.46 4.52 -8.61
N MET A 235 -8.60 3.54 -7.70
CA MET A 235 -9.18 3.79 -6.39
C MET A 235 -8.30 4.74 -5.56
N ALA A 236 -6.98 4.59 -5.60
CA ALA A 236 -6.06 5.49 -4.91
C ALA A 236 -6.17 6.92 -5.45
N VAL A 237 -6.18 7.11 -6.77
CA VAL A 237 -6.38 8.40 -7.42
C VAL A 237 -7.71 9.03 -7.00
N PHE A 238 -8.82 8.27 -7.02
CA PHE A 238 -10.11 8.76 -6.55
C PHE A 238 -10.07 9.21 -5.09
N LEU A 239 -9.50 8.41 -4.18
CA LEU A 239 -9.42 8.76 -2.76
C LEU A 239 -8.53 9.99 -2.50
N LEU A 240 -7.59 10.30 -3.38
CA LEU A 240 -6.76 11.50 -3.31
C LEU A 240 -7.45 12.73 -3.91
N SER A 241 -8.44 12.55 -4.75
CA SER A 241 -9.11 13.63 -5.48
C SER A 241 -10.05 14.47 -4.59
N ASN A 242 -10.53 15.58 -5.14
CA ASN A 242 -11.49 16.45 -4.47
C ASN A 242 -12.88 15.82 -4.35
N GLU A 243 -13.23 14.88 -5.23
CA GLU A 243 -14.48 14.12 -5.21
C GLU A 243 -14.61 13.25 -3.95
N ALA A 244 -13.47 12.87 -3.35
CA ALA A 244 -13.42 12.08 -2.12
C ALA A 244 -13.27 12.92 -0.84
N GLN A 245 -13.44 14.24 -0.88
CA GLN A 245 -13.19 15.15 0.26
C GLN A 245 -14.05 14.85 1.52
N ARG A 246 -15.13 14.09 1.40
CA ARG A 246 -15.97 13.66 2.54
C ARG A 246 -15.80 12.18 2.90
N ILE A 247 -14.80 11.51 2.34
CA ILE A 247 -14.50 10.10 2.59
C ILE A 247 -13.29 10.01 3.53
N SER A 248 -13.52 9.62 4.79
CA SER A 248 -12.48 9.38 5.81
C SER A 248 -12.90 8.23 6.72
N GLY A 249 -11.95 7.47 7.23
CA GLY A 249 -12.17 6.29 8.07
C GLY A 249 -12.78 5.09 7.33
N GLN A 250 -12.82 5.13 5.99
CA GLN A 250 -13.43 4.07 5.20
C GLN A 250 -12.45 2.97 4.81
N VAL A 251 -13.01 1.79 4.58
CA VAL A 251 -12.30 0.60 4.12
C VAL A 251 -12.88 0.24 2.76
N MET A 252 -12.16 0.58 1.71
CA MET A 252 -12.60 0.42 0.31
C MET A 252 -12.05 -0.89 -0.25
N THR A 253 -12.93 -1.81 -0.60
CA THR A 253 -12.53 -3.03 -1.29
C THR A 253 -12.41 -2.79 -2.79
N VAL A 254 -11.37 -3.37 -3.39
CA VAL A 254 -11.20 -3.49 -4.83
C VAL A 254 -10.82 -4.94 -5.09
N ASP A 255 -11.83 -5.81 -5.18
CA ASP A 255 -11.63 -7.25 -4.99
C ASP A 255 -12.61 -8.15 -5.79
N GLY A 256 -13.47 -7.56 -6.61
CA GLY A 256 -14.50 -8.30 -7.33
C GLY A 256 -15.56 -8.94 -6.42
N ASN A 257 -15.77 -8.39 -5.23
CA ASN A 257 -16.60 -8.89 -4.15
C ASN A 257 -16.14 -10.26 -3.64
N THR A 258 -15.08 -10.25 -2.83
CA THR A 258 -14.61 -11.45 -2.11
C THR A 258 -15.68 -11.94 -1.15
N GLU A 259 -16.12 -13.18 -1.31
CA GLU A 259 -17.15 -13.82 -0.48
C GLU A 259 -16.55 -14.67 0.65
N ARG A 260 -15.33 -15.17 0.44
CA ARG A 260 -14.59 -16.03 1.38
C ARG A 260 -13.09 -15.98 1.09
N MET A 261 -12.29 -16.45 2.04
CA MET A 261 -10.86 -16.75 1.82
C MET A 261 -10.58 -18.19 2.30
N ASN A 262 -9.89 -18.97 1.47
CA ASN A 262 -9.58 -20.39 1.74
C ASN A 262 -8.11 -20.58 2.06
#